data_e049c93788111ca6657b7f49790dcb0e
#
_entry.id   e049c93788111ca6657b7f49790dcb0e
#
_cell.length_a   1.000
_cell.length_b   1.000
_cell.length_c   1.000
_cell.angle_alpha   90.00
_cell.angle_beta   90.00
_cell.angle_gamma   90.00
#
_symmetry.space_group_name_H-M   'P 1'
#
loop_
_entity.id
_entity.type
_entity.pdbx_description
1 polymer ?
#
loop_
_entity_poly.entity_id
_entity_poly.type
_entity_poly.pdbx_seq_one_letter_code
_entity_poly.pdbx_strand_id
1 'polypeptide(L)'
;KSGSGKSYAVKLEILRSLMFDTEVIVIDPEREYASLAEATGGRLFNISLSSENHINPFDLPPVKEDENPSDILRSNIINLVGLFRIMLGGLTPEEDAIIDRAITETYALKDISGEADFTGQEPPLLSDFENVLSGMEGSESLVTRLSKYTKGTWAGFINQPTNVDIKKQFVVFSVRDMEDELKPVAMYIVTHFIWNAVRHELKKRLLIIDEAWWMMKSEDTASFLYSMAKRGRKYYLGVSTITQDVEDFLRSPYGKPILTNSSIQLLLKQSPTTIDLLKDVFNLTEEEKFLLLESGVGEGLFFAGLKHVAIKIVASYTEDQIITSDPSQLLSIKSEKTRLENEA
;
A
#
# COMPACT_ATOMS: atom_id res chain seq x y z
N LYS A 1 -4.33 19.48 2.08
CA LYS A 1 -3.94 20.23 3.27
C LYS A 1 -4.20 19.38 4.50
N SER A 2 -3.27 19.35 5.46
CA SER A 2 -3.52 18.69 6.75
C SER A 2 -4.72 19.34 7.46
N GLY A 3 -5.57 18.52 8.13
CA GLY A 3 -6.76 19.01 8.81
C GLY A 3 -7.94 19.36 7.89
N SER A 4 -7.94 18.93 6.62
CA SER A 4 -9.08 19.15 5.71
C SER A 4 -10.22 18.11 5.85
N GLY A 5 -10.05 17.08 6.69
CA GLY A 5 -11.03 16.00 6.89
C GLY A 5 -10.81 14.77 6.01
N LYS A 6 -9.65 14.59 5.38
CA LYS A 6 -9.34 13.42 4.53
C LYS A 6 -9.53 12.10 5.27
N SER A 7 -8.80 11.90 6.35
CA SER A 7 -8.85 10.67 7.14
C SER A 7 -10.23 10.38 7.70
N TYR A 8 -10.98 11.43 8.07
CA TYR A 8 -12.36 11.31 8.50
C TYR A 8 -13.27 10.79 7.37
N ALA A 9 -13.14 11.37 6.17
CA ALA A 9 -13.87 10.95 4.98
C ALA A 9 -13.61 9.48 4.64
N VAL A 10 -12.33 9.10 4.65
CA VAL A 10 -11.90 7.75 4.32
C VAL A 10 -12.33 6.74 5.37
N LYS A 11 -12.23 7.07 6.66
CA LYS A 11 -12.75 6.20 7.74
C LYS A 11 -14.24 5.95 7.62
N LEU A 12 -15.01 7.00 7.23
CA LEU A 12 -16.43 6.86 6.98
C LEU A 12 -16.71 5.97 5.76
N GLU A 13 -15.94 6.12 4.67
CA GLU A 13 -16.01 5.24 3.51
C GLU A 13 -15.70 3.77 3.87
N ILE A 14 -14.66 3.55 4.66
CA ILE A 14 -14.30 2.21 5.16
C ILE A 14 -15.48 1.62 5.94
N LEU A 15 -15.96 2.32 6.96
CA LEU A 15 -17.03 1.84 7.82
C LEU A 15 -18.27 1.45 7.00
N ARG A 16 -18.66 2.29 6.06
CA ARG A 16 -19.82 2.02 5.18
C ARG A 16 -19.56 0.89 4.20
N SER A 17 -18.34 0.75 3.67
CA SER A 17 -17.94 -0.35 2.78
C SER A 17 -18.03 -1.71 3.49
N LEU A 18 -17.59 -1.77 4.76
CA LEU A 18 -17.72 -2.97 5.59
C LEU A 18 -19.18 -3.40 5.79
N MET A 19 -20.11 -2.42 5.90
CA MET A 19 -21.56 -2.72 6.00
C MET A 19 -22.13 -3.35 4.72
N PHE A 20 -21.47 -3.18 3.57
CA PHE A 20 -21.85 -3.78 2.29
C PHE A 20 -21.04 -5.02 1.93
N ASP A 21 -20.48 -5.69 2.94
CA ASP A 21 -19.69 -6.92 2.79
C ASP A 21 -18.50 -6.77 1.82
N THR A 22 -17.89 -5.58 1.83
CA THR A 22 -16.66 -5.31 1.09
C THR A 22 -15.46 -5.50 2.02
N GLU A 23 -14.51 -6.35 1.63
CA GLU A 23 -13.24 -6.45 2.34
C GLU A 23 -12.41 -5.17 2.10
N VAL A 24 -11.90 -4.58 3.18
CA VAL A 24 -11.12 -3.35 3.10
C VAL A 24 -9.69 -3.59 3.60
N ILE A 25 -8.73 -3.18 2.82
CA ILE A 25 -7.30 -3.27 3.13
C ILE A 25 -6.72 -1.86 3.07
N VAL A 26 -6.00 -1.46 4.11
CA VAL A 26 -5.37 -0.14 4.19
C VAL A 26 -3.87 -0.28 4.32
N ILE A 27 -3.12 0.49 3.54
CA ILE A 27 -1.69 0.77 3.77
C ILE A 27 -1.61 2.13 4.44
N ASP A 28 -1.12 2.15 5.69
CA ASP A 28 -1.23 3.27 6.63
C ASP A 28 0.15 3.74 7.12
N PRO A 29 0.77 4.72 6.46
CA PRO A 29 2.06 5.25 6.88
C PRO A 29 2.04 6.07 8.18
N GLU A 30 0.87 6.56 8.60
CA GLU A 30 0.72 7.46 9.74
C GLU A 30 0.01 6.82 10.94
N ARG A 31 -0.45 5.57 10.80
CA ARG A 31 -1.21 4.80 11.82
C ARG A 31 -2.53 5.49 12.22
N GLU A 32 -3.21 6.08 11.26
CA GLU A 32 -4.47 6.78 11.50
C GLU A 32 -5.68 5.84 11.62
N TYR A 33 -5.59 4.61 11.10
CA TYR A 33 -6.70 3.65 11.02
C TYR A 33 -6.72 2.59 12.13
N ALA A 34 -5.76 2.64 13.07
CA ALA A 34 -5.62 1.65 14.12
C ALA A 34 -6.85 1.55 15.03
N SER A 35 -7.41 2.70 15.47
CA SER A 35 -8.62 2.74 16.31
C SER A 35 -9.85 2.21 15.58
N LEU A 36 -9.97 2.48 14.29
CA LEU A 36 -11.07 1.95 13.47
C LEU A 36 -10.96 0.43 13.33
N ALA A 37 -9.75 -0.11 13.13
CA ALA A 37 -9.53 -1.55 13.07
C ALA A 37 -9.93 -2.23 14.38
N GLU A 38 -9.54 -1.66 15.53
CA GLU A 38 -9.96 -2.16 16.84
C GLU A 38 -11.48 -2.13 17.02
N ALA A 39 -12.12 -1.00 16.70
CA ALA A 39 -13.56 -0.81 16.89
C ALA A 39 -14.42 -1.73 16.00
N THR A 40 -13.92 -2.14 14.84
CA THR A 40 -14.64 -2.98 13.87
C THR A 40 -14.25 -4.46 13.93
N GLY A 41 -13.38 -4.87 14.86
CA GLY A 41 -12.85 -6.25 14.94
C GLY A 41 -11.91 -6.61 13.78
N GLY A 42 -11.35 -5.61 13.11
CA GLY A 42 -10.34 -5.74 12.07
C GLY A 42 -8.99 -6.18 12.63
N ARG A 43 -7.98 -6.21 11.77
CA ARG A 43 -6.62 -6.57 12.15
C ARG A 43 -5.62 -5.50 11.75
N LEU A 44 -4.74 -5.16 12.67
CA LEU A 44 -3.63 -4.24 12.46
C LEU A 44 -2.32 -5.04 12.45
N PHE A 45 -1.56 -4.93 11.38
CA PHE A 45 -0.19 -5.41 11.28
C PHE A 45 0.76 -4.22 11.28
N ASN A 46 1.65 -4.16 12.25
CA ASN A 46 2.76 -3.22 12.21
C ASN A 46 3.90 -3.82 11.41
N ILE A 47 4.38 -3.10 10.41
CA ILE A 47 5.53 -3.48 9.59
C ILE A 47 6.67 -2.52 9.93
N SER A 48 7.68 -3.01 10.62
CA SER A 48 8.85 -2.25 11.06
C SER A 48 10.05 -3.17 11.28
N LEU A 49 11.21 -2.60 11.52
CA LEU A 49 12.44 -3.37 11.76
C LEU A 49 12.37 -4.27 13.01
N SER A 50 11.60 -3.86 14.01
CA SER A 50 11.46 -4.55 15.30
C SER A 50 10.11 -5.27 15.46
N SER A 51 9.30 -5.30 14.42
CA SER A 51 7.98 -5.93 14.45
C SER A 51 8.09 -7.46 14.43
N GLU A 52 7.10 -8.11 15.04
CA GLU A 52 6.89 -9.56 14.91
C GLU A 52 6.17 -9.95 13.61
N ASN A 53 5.69 -8.95 12.83
CA ASN A 53 4.99 -9.17 11.57
C ASN A 53 5.97 -9.09 10.40
N HIS A 54 5.99 -10.14 9.58
CA HIS A 54 6.93 -10.29 8.49
C HIS A 54 6.23 -10.65 7.20
N ILE A 55 6.78 -10.18 6.08
CA ILE A 55 6.38 -10.54 4.72
C ILE A 55 7.64 -10.95 3.96
N ASN A 56 7.68 -12.20 3.53
CA ASN A 56 8.75 -12.69 2.67
C ASN A 56 8.48 -12.23 1.23
N PRO A 57 9.35 -11.42 0.61
CA PRO A 57 9.14 -10.96 -0.76
C PRO A 57 9.24 -12.08 -1.80
N PHE A 58 9.82 -13.22 -1.45
CA PHE A 58 9.93 -14.39 -2.32
C PHE A 58 8.68 -15.28 -2.32
N ASP A 59 7.67 -14.98 -1.51
CA ASP A 59 6.43 -15.73 -1.52
C ASP A 59 5.78 -15.75 -2.91
N LEU A 60 5.30 -16.93 -3.30
CA LEU A 60 4.57 -17.14 -4.53
C LEU A 60 3.10 -17.44 -4.22
N PRO A 61 2.16 -16.93 -5.02
CA PRO A 61 0.78 -17.39 -4.92
C PRO A 61 0.69 -18.86 -5.35
N PRO A 62 -0.23 -19.65 -4.79
CA PRO A 62 -0.47 -21.02 -5.27
C PRO A 62 -0.92 -20.98 -6.74
N VAL A 63 -0.51 -22.00 -7.49
CA VAL A 63 -0.84 -22.17 -8.90
C VAL A 63 -2.28 -22.65 -9.03
N LYS A 64 -3.10 -22.00 -9.86
CA LYS A 64 -4.46 -22.46 -10.20
C LYS A 64 -4.43 -23.40 -11.40
N GLU A 65 -5.49 -24.20 -11.55
CA GLU A 65 -5.60 -25.17 -12.65
C GLU A 65 -5.47 -24.58 -14.06
N ASP A 66 -5.88 -23.30 -14.21
CA ASP A 66 -5.85 -22.55 -15.48
C ASP A 66 -4.65 -21.61 -15.63
N GLU A 67 -3.73 -21.59 -14.65
CA GLU A 67 -2.54 -20.75 -14.65
C GLU A 67 -1.27 -21.53 -15.00
N ASN A 68 -0.36 -20.88 -15.73
CA ASN A 68 0.93 -21.45 -16.06
C ASN A 68 1.96 -21.12 -14.96
N PRO A 69 2.54 -22.10 -14.27
CA PRO A 69 3.55 -21.88 -13.23
C PRO A 69 4.71 -21.00 -13.71
N SER A 70 5.16 -21.16 -14.96
CA SER A 70 6.23 -20.35 -15.54
C SER A 70 5.90 -18.86 -15.60
N ASP A 71 4.64 -18.51 -15.89
CA ASP A 71 4.23 -17.11 -15.99
C ASP A 71 4.12 -16.47 -14.60
N ILE A 72 3.67 -17.23 -13.60
CA ILE A 72 3.62 -16.78 -12.20
C ILE A 72 5.04 -16.51 -11.70
N LEU A 73 5.95 -17.49 -11.87
CA LEU A 73 7.33 -17.37 -11.43
C LEU A 73 8.03 -16.20 -12.13
N ARG A 74 7.91 -16.09 -13.46
CA ARG A 74 8.48 -14.98 -14.25
C ARG A 74 7.97 -13.62 -13.77
N SER A 75 6.66 -13.50 -13.54
CA SER A 75 6.06 -12.27 -13.03
C SER A 75 6.64 -11.89 -11.65
N ASN A 76 6.84 -12.88 -10.78
CA ASN A 76 7.41 -12.63 -9.46
C ASN A 76 8.90 -12.25 -9.53
N ILE A 77 9.69 -12.89 -10.40
CA ILE A 77 11.11 -12.54 -10.65
C ILE A 77 11.20 -11.08 -11.10
N ILE A 78 10.40 -10.64 -12.08
CA ILE A 78 10.36 -9.24 -12.54
C ILE A 78 10.06 -8.29 -11.38
N ASN A 79 9.12 -8.65 -10.52
CA ASN A 79 8.74 -7.86 -9.37
C ASN A 79 9.88 -7.79 -8.33
N LEU A 80 10.57 -8.89 -8.08
CA LEU A 80 11.72 -8.94 -7.18
C LEU A 80 12.90 -8.10 -7.71
N VAL A 81 13.18 -8.13 -9.02
CA VAL A 81 14.18 -7.24 -9.63
C VAL A 81 13.83 -5.78 -9.35
N GLY A 82 12.56 -5.38 -9.52
CA GLY A 82 12.07 -4.04 -9.14
C GLY A 82 12.27 -3.73 -7.66
N LEU A 83 11.98 -4.68 -6.76
CA LEU A 83 12.24 -4.54 -5.33
C LEU A 83 13.73 -4.31 -5.04
N PHE A 84 14.62 -5.13 -5.61
CA PHE A 84 16.06 -4.98 -5.41
C PHE A 84 16.59 -3.67 -5.98
N ARG A 85 16.02 -3.17 -7.07
CA ARG A 85 16.37 -1.85 -7.61
C ARG A 85 16.07 -0.74 -6.61
N ILE A 86 14.94 -0.82 -5.90
CA ILE A 86 14.60 0.14 -4.83
C ILE A 86 15.52 -0.06 -3.63
N MET A 87 15.70 -1.29 -3.16
CA MET A 87 16.51 -1.62 -1.98
C MET A 87 17.98 -1.20 -2.12
N LEU A 88 18.54 -1.39 -3.30
CA LEU A 88 19.96 -1.16 -3.57
C LEU A 88 20.26 0.25 -4.11
N GLY A 89 19.23 1.11 -4.24
CA GLY A 89 19.40 2.48 -4.69
C GLY A 89 19.70 2.63 -6.19
N GLY A 90 19.18 1.70 -6.99
CA GLY A 90 19.39 1.57 -8.43
C GLY A 90 20.29 0.41 -8.82
N LEU A 91 20.17 -0.05 -10.07
CA LEU A 91 20.98 -1.11 -10.67
C LEU A 91 21.49 -0.64 -12.04
N THR A 92 22.72 -0.98 -12.38
CA THR A 92 23.17 -0.89 -13.77
C THR A 92 22.55 -2.03 -14.60
N PRO A 93 22.56 -1.97 -15.94
CA PRO A 93 22.05 -3.05 -16.76
C PRO A 93 22.73 -4.41 -16.48
N GLU A 94 24.03 -4.40 -16.17
CA GLU A 94 24.81 -5.59 -15.81
C GLU A 94 24.38 -6.14 -14.45
N GLU A 95 24.22 -5.26 -13.45
CA GLU A 95 23.74 -5.61 -12.11
C GLU A 95 22.31 -6.17 -12.16
N ASP A 96 21.43 -5.58 -13.00
CA ASP A 96 20.06 -6.04 -13.22
C ASP A 96 20.03 -7.49 -13.73
N ALA A 97 20.88 -7.81 -14.71
CA ALA A 97 21.01 -9.16 -15.24
C ALA A 97 21.56 -10.17 -14.21
N ILE A 98 22.49 -9.75 -13.35
CA ILE A 98 23.01 -10.58 -12.25
C ILE A 98 21.91 -10.87 -11.24
N ILE A 99 21.15 -9.87 -10.83
CA ILE A 99 20.02 -10.01 -9.89
C ILE A 99 18.94 -10.94 -10.45
N ASP A 100 18.52 -10.77 -11.70
CA ASP A 100 17.52 -11.63 -12.37
C ASP A 100 17.96 -13.10 -12.35
N ARG A 101 19.21 -13.38 -12.73
CA ARG A 101 19.78 -14.73 -12.70
C ARG A 101 19.87 -15.27 -11.28
N ALA A 102 20.32 -14.46 -10.31
CA ALA A 102 20.44 -14.87 -8.91
C ALA A 102 19.08 -15.25 -8.31
N ILE A 103 18.02 -14.48 -8.61
CA ILE A 103 16.66 -14.80 -8.15
C ILE A 103 16.22 -16.14 -8.74
N THR A 104 16.43 -16.35 -10.04
CA THR A 104 16.07 -17.59 -10.73
C THR A 104 16.76 -18.80 -10.11
N GLU A 105 18.07 -18.72 -9.88
CA GLU A 105 18.85 -19.77 -9.23
C GLU A 105 18.43 -20.00 -7.77
N THR A 106 18.06 -18.93 -7.06
CA THR A 106 17.56 -19.02 -5.67
C THR A 106 16.26 -19.82 -5.58
N TYR A 107 15.32 -19.60 -6.48
CA TYR A 107 14.11 -20.41 -6.55
C TYR A 107 14.41 -21.86 -6.93
N ALA A 108 15.32 -22.08 -7.87
CA ALA A 108 15.71 -23.43 -8.29
C ALA A 108 16.32 -24.25 -7.13
N LEU A 109 17.06 -23.64 -6.20
CA LEU A 109 17.58 -24.31 -5.00
C LEU A 109 16.48 -24.82 -4.04
N LYS A 110 15.26 -24.34 -4.18
CA LYS A 110 14.07 -24.79 -3.42
C LYS A 110 13.15 -25.67 -4.28
N ASP A 111 13.65 -26.23 -5.38
CA ASP A 111 12.88 -27.03 -6.34
C ASP A 111 11.68 -26.27 -6.94
N ILE A 112 11.72 -24.93 -6.92
CA ILE A 112 10.73 -24.06 -7.53
C ILE A 112 11.19 -23.71 -8.93
N SER A 113 10.55 -24.33 -9.93
CA SER A 113 10.77 -24.07 -11.35
C SER A 113 9.46 -23.79 -12.06
N GLY A 114 9.52 -23.17 -13.23
CA GLY A 114 8.33 -22.92 -14.03
C GLY A 114 7.78 -24.18 -14.75
N GLU A 115 8.42 -25.33 -14.59
CA GLU A 115 8.05 -26.56 -15.27
C GLU A 115 7.02 -27.41 -14.50
N ALA A 116 6.87 -27.18 -13.19
CA ALA A 116 5.97 -27.93 -12.31
C ALA A 116 5.21 -27.00 -11.38
N ASP A 117 4.09 -27.49 -10.84
CA ASP A 117 3.37 -26.82 -9.76
C ASP A 117 4.24 -26.79 -8.51
N PHE A 118 4.46 -25.60 -8.00
CA PHE A 118 5.24 -25.32 -6.79
C PHE A 118 4.36 -25.02 -5.57
N THR A 119 3.05 -25.27 -5.66
CA THR A 119 2.13 -25.08 -4.54
C THR A 119 2.54 -25.95 -3.35
N GLY A 120 2.78 -25.32 -2.21
CA GLY A 120 3.23 -26.00 -0.99
C GLY A 120 4.76 -26.13 -0.85
N GLN A 121 5.55 -25.72 -1.84
CA GLN A 121 7.00 -25.56 -1.66
C GLN A 121 7.28 -24.39 -0.71
N GLU A 122 8.32 -24.54 0.11
CA GLU A 122 8.78 -23.48 1.00
C GLU A 122 9.59 -22.43 0.19
N PRO A 123 9.13 -21.16 0.14
CA PRO A 123 9.83 -20.14 -0.62
C PRO A 123 11.19 -19.83 0.03
N PRO A 124 12.19 -19.44 -0.78
CA PRO A 124 13.48 -19.03 -0.25
C PRO A 124 13.36 -17.75 0.58
N LEU A 125 14.34 -17.51 1.43
CA LEU A 125 14.51 -16.27 2.18
C LEU A 125 15.55 -15.37 1.50
N LEU A 126 15.61 -14.11 1.94
CA LEU A 126 16.61 -13.16 1.45
C LEU A 126 18.05 -13.61 1.71
N SER A 127 18.29 -14.35 2.79
CA SER A 127 19.59 -14.97 3.08
C SER A 127 19.97 -16.07 2.08
N ASP A 128 19.01 -16.84 1.57
CA ASP A 128 19.26 -17.83 0.52
C ASP A 128 19.70 -17.11 -0.77
N PHE A 129 19.03 -16.03 -1.11
CA PHE A 129 19.37 -15.18 -2.23
C PHE A 129 20.78 -14.55 -2.08
N GLU A 130 21.12 -14.02 -0.89
CA GLU A 130 22.48 -13.49 -0.64
C GLU A 130 23.54 -14.55 -0.84
N ASN A 131 23.30 -15.78 -0.42
CA ASN A 131 24.24 -16.90 -0.60
C ASN A 131 24.46 -17.21 -2.07
N VAL A 132 23.40 -17.28 -2.88
CA VAL A 132 23.50 -17.48 -4.33
C VAL A 132 24.25 -16.33 -4.98
N LEU A 133 23.85 -15.11 -4.69
CA LEU A 133 24.43 -13.88 -5.25
C LEU A 133 25.94 -13.79 -4.95
N SER A 134 26.37 -14.17 -3.76
CA SER A 134 27.78 -14.13 -3.35
C SER A 134 28.69 -15.08 -4.13
N GLY A 135 28.13 -16.09 -4.79
CA GLY A 135 28.84 -17.02 -5.67
C GLY A 135 28.95 -16.54 -7.13
N MET A 136 28.33 -15.41 -7.49
CA MET A 136 28.32 -14.92 -8.86
C MET A 136 29.41 -13.90 -9.12
N GLU A 137 30.06 -13.99 -10.28
CA GLU A 137 31.06 -13.02 -10.73
C GLU A 137 30.41 -11.62 -10.94
N GLY A 138 31.06 -10.57 -10.44
CA GLY A 138 30.61 -9.19 -10.56
C GLY A 138 29.53 -8.79 -9.55
N SER A 139 29.25 -9.62 -8.54
CA SER A 139 28.21 -9.37 -7.53
C SER A 139 28.71 -8.65 -6.26
N GLU A 140 29.99 -8.39 -6.11
CA GLU A 140 30.60 -7.91 -4.86
C GLU A 140 29.96 -6.61 -4.34
N SER A 141 29.67 -5.66 -5.24
CA SER A 141 28.99 -4.42 -4.91
C SER A 141 27.54 -4.68 -4.45
N LEU A 142 26.85 -5.59 -5.14
CA LEU A 142 25.47 -5.97 -4.82
C LEU A 142 25.37 -6.63 -3.45
N VAL A 143 26.24 -7.60 -3.16
CA VAL A 143 26.32 -8.29 -1.87
C VAL A 143 26.59 -7.29 -0.74
N THR A 144 27.52 -6.36 -0.96
CA THR A 144 27.85 -5.34 0.04
C THR A 144 26.64 -4.46 0.36
N ARG A 145 25.89 -4.00 -0.65
CA ARG A 145 24.68 -3.20 -0.47
C ARG A 145 23.54 -4.01 0.17
N LEU A 146 23.40 -5.28 -0.23
CA LEU A 146 22.37 -6.19 0.27
C LEU A 146 22.58 -6.56 1.74
N SER A 147 23.81 -6.62 2.22
CA SER A 147 24.16 -7.05 3.58
C SER A 147 23.48 -6.25 4.69
N LYS A 148 23.05 -5.00 4.41
CA LYS A 148 22.25 -4.18 5.34
C LYS A 148 20.93 -4.87 5.70
N TYR A 149 20.35 -5.63 4.77
CA TYR A 149 19.03 -6.27 4.89
C TYR A 149 19.10 -7.71 5.39
N THR A 150 20.27 -8.35 5.33
CA THR A 150 20.46 -9.74 5.74
C THR A 150 21.17 -9.90 7.08
N LYS A 151 22.19 -9.08 7.34
CA LYS A 151 23.05 -9.14 8.54
C LYS A 151 23.21 -7.80 9.25
N GLY A 152 22.85 -6.69 8.58
CA GLY A 152 23.00 -5.34 9.07
C GLY A 152 21.81 -4.83 9.88
N THR A 153 21.72 -3.51 10.02
CA THR A 153 20.73 -2.80 10.83
C THR A 153 19.28 -3.08 10.39
N TRP A 154 19.06 -3.48 9.14
CA TRP A 154 17.74 -3.70 8.54
C TRP A 154 17.36 -5.18 8.39
N ALA A 155 18.11 -6.09 9.02
CA ALA A 155 17.97 -7.54 8.82
C ALA A 155 16.65 -8.14 9.35
N GLY A 156 15.98 -7.50 10.32
CA GLY A 156 14.78 -8.07 10.97
C GLY A 156 13.50 -7.98 10.14
N PHE A 157 13.50 -7.25 9.05
CA PHE A 157 12.29 -6.79 8.38
C PHE A 157 11.77 -7.74 7.29
N ILE A 158 12.63 -8.29 6.43
CA ILE A 158 12.24 -9.05 5.23
C ILE A 158 12.93 -10.41 5.08
N ASN A 159 13.73 -10.80 6.04
CA ASN A 159 14.46 -12.08 6.01
C ASN A 159 13.83 -13.10 6.96
N GLN A 160 12.49 -13.21 6.93
CA GLN A 160 11.69 -14.12 7.74
C GLN A 160 10.52 -14.67 6.91
N PRO A 161 9.99 -15.86 7.22
CA PRO A 161 8.76 -16.35 6.61
C PRO A 161 7.58 -15.41 6.87
N THR A 162 6.66 -15.32 5.93
CA THR A 162 5.43 -14.52 6.07
C THR A 162 4.55 -15.07 7.18
N ASN A 163 4.10 -14.19 8.07
CA ASN A 163 3.18 -14.51 9.17
C ASN A 163 1.97 -13.60 9.24
N VAL A 164 1.71 -12.83 8.21
CA VAL A 164 0.53 -11.95 8.07
C VAL A 164 -0.45 -12.51 7.06
N ASP A 165 -1.72 -12.12 7.17
CA ASP A 165 -2.78 -12.51 6.25
C ASP A 165 -3.81 -11.40 6.05
N ILE A 166 -4.70 -11.57 5.04
CA ILE A 166 -5.82 -10.65 4.75
C ILE A 166 -7.18 -11.35 4.93
N LYS A 167 -7.29 -12.29 5.87
CA LYS A 167 -8.51 -13.09 6.08
C LYS A 167 -9.64 -12.34 6.80
N LYS A 168 -9.31 -11.24 7.49
CA LYS A 168 -10.32 -10.40 8.13
C LYS A 168 -10.92 -9.44 7.12
N GLN A 169 -12.20 -9.09 7.33
CA GLN A 169 -12.91 -8.15 6.47
C GLN A 169 -12.24 -6.76 6.44
N PHE A 170 -11.59 -6.36 7.54
CA PHE A 170 -10.81 -5.14 7.60
C PHE A 170 -9.38 -5.42 8.08
N VAL A 171 -8.40 -5.05 7.27
CA VAL A 171 -6.97 -5.23 7.57
C VAL A 171 -6.22 -3.94 7.33
N VAL A 172 -5.37 -3.57 8.27
CA VAL A 172 -4.51 -2.38 8.20
C VAL A 172 -3.05 -2.84 8.29
N PHE A 173 -2.25 -2.44 7.31
CA PHE A 173 -0.79 -2.55 7.35
C PHE A 173 -0.21 -1.19 7.69
N SER A 174 0.24 -1.01 8.92
CA SER A 174 0.90 0.22 9.34
C SER A 174 2.40 0.13 9.11
N VAL A 175 2.93 1.10 8.38
CA VAL A 175 4.38 1.28 8.16
C VAL A 175 4.91 2.53 8.86
N ARG A 176 4.19 3.04 9.86
CA ARG A 176 4.53 4.26 10.58
C ARG A 176 5.89 4.17 11.27
N ASP A 177 6.14 3.04 11.93
CA ASP A 177 7.34 2.84 12.73
C ASP A 177 8.53 2.37 11.87
N MET A 178 8.38 2.42 10.52
CA MET A 178 9.45 2.18 9.56
C MET A 178 10.24 3.46 9.31
N GLU A 179 11.55 3.32 9.22
CA GLU A 179 12.44 4.42 8.82
C GLU A 179 12.05 4.99 7.44
N ASP A 180 12.11 6.30 7.26
CA ASP A 180 11.65 6.96 6.03
C ASP A 180 12.36 6.45 4.77
N GLU A 181 13.62 6.05 4.88
CA GLU A 181 14.38 5.44 3.78
C GLU A 181 13.82 4.08 3.35
N LEU A 182 13.22 3.34 4.29
CA LEU A 182 12.67 2.00 4.08
C LEU A 182 11.17 2.00 3.77
N LYS A 183 10.46 3.09 4.01
CA LYS A 183 9.02 3.18 3.72
C LYS A 183 8.67 2.79 2.28
N PRO A 184 9.39 3.24 1.22
CA PRO A 184 9.11 2.80 -0.14
C PRO A 184 9.27 1.29 -0.33
N VAL A 185 10.29 0.68 0.28
CA VAL A 185 10.52 -0.77 0.26
C VAL A 185 9.38 -1.50 0.96
N ALA A 186 9.01 -1.08 2.17
CA ALA A 186 7.93 -1.68 2.95
C ALA A 186 6.58 -1.58 2.22
N MET A 187 6.25 -0.41 1.68
CA MET A 187 5.01 -0.20 0.92
C MET A 187 4.98 -1.05 -0.35
N TYR A 188 6.10 -1.19 -1.05
CA TYR A 188 6.21 -2.06 -2.21
C TYR A 188 5.92 -3.52 -1.86
N ILE A 189 6.57 -4.05 -0.82
CA ILE A 189 6.40 -5.44 -0.37
C ILE A 189 4.97 -5.70 0.08
N VAL A 190 4.40 -4.82 0.92
CA VAL A 190 3.01 -4.93 1.38
C VAL A 190 2.04 -4.90 0.20
N THR A 191 2.24 -3.98 -0.75
CA THR A 191 1.38 -3.85 -1.93
C THR A 191 1.45 -5.08 -2.82
N HIS A 192 2.64 -5.66 -2.97
CA HIS A 192 2.85 -6.93 -3.70
C HIS A 192 2.16 -8.11 -3.03
N PHE A 193 2.32 -8.23 -1.72
CA PHE A 193 1.65 -9.25 -0.92
C PHE A 193 0.12 -9.17 -1.09
N ILE A 194 -0.45 -7.97 -0.95
CA ILE A 194 -1.88 -7.74 -1.16
C ILE A 194 -2.29 -8.11 -2.58
N TRP A 195 -1.53 -7.70 -3.59
CA TRP A 195 -1.84 -7.99 -4.99
C TRP A 195 -1.85 -9.48 -5.30
N ASN A 196 -0.90 -10.25 -4.77
CA ASN A 196 -0.87 -11.69 -4.93
C ASN A 196 -2.11 -12.35 -4.29
N ALA A 197 -2.47 -11.94 -3.08
CA ALA A 197 -3.65 -12.44 -2.39
C ALA A 197 -4.97 -12.07 -3.11
N VAL A 198 -5.07 -10.85 -3.65
CA VAL A 198 -6.24 -10.37 -4.41
C VAL A 198 -6.42 -11.17 -5.70
N ARG A 199 -5.34 -11.48 -6.42
CA ARG A 199 -5.41 -12.28 -7.65
C ARG A 199 -5.79 -13.73 -7.38
N HIS A 200 -5.38 -14.25 -6.22
CA HIS A 200 -5.66 -15.63 -5.87
C HIS A 200 -7.16 -15.86 -5.58
N GLU A 201 -7.82 -14.94 -4.90
CA GLU A 201 -9.24 -15.08 -4.54
C GLU A 201 -10.04 -13.86 -4.99
N LEU A 202 -11.03 -14.08 -5.87
CA LEU A 202 -11.88 -13.01 -6.41
C LEU A 202 -12.99 -12.65 -5.41
N LYS A 203 -12.81 -11.53 -4.70
CA LYS A 203 -13.77 -10.95 -3.76
C LYS A 203 -13.89 -9.44 -3.98
N LYS A 204 -14.99 -8.86 -3.55
CA LYS A 204 -15.12 -7.38 -3.51
C LYS A 204 -14.16 -6.83 -2.49
N ARG A 205 -13.16 -6.09 -2.95
CA ARG A 205 -12.15 -5.46 -2.09
C ARG A 205 -11.95 -4.00 -2.42
N LEU A 206 -11.66 -3.23 -1.38
CA LEU A 206 -11.18 -1.86 -1.48
C LEU A 206 -9.78 -1.80 -0.87
N LEU A 207 -8.79 -1.49 -1.69
CA LEU A 207 -7.44 -1.18 -1.23
C LEU A 207 -7.31 0.34 -1.11
N ILE A 208 -6.99 0.79 0.07
CA ILE A 208 -6.75 2.19 0.38
C ILE A 208 -5.25 2.36 0.63
N ILE A 209 -4.61 3.26 -0.11
CA ILE A 209 -3.21 3.60 0.07
C ILE A 209 -3.17 5.05 0.54
N ASP A 210 -2.94 5.22 1.84
CA ASP A 210 -2.79 6.56 2.40
C ASP A 210 -1.38 7.10 2.13
N GLU A 211 -1.27 8.40 2.02
CA GLU A 211 -0.05 9.12 1.61
C GLU A 211 0.64 8.47 0.40
N ALA A 212 -0.15 8.20 -0.66
CA ALA A 212 0.26 7.48 -1.86
C ALA A 212 1.44 8.13 -2.62
N TRP A 213 1.77 9.39 -2.31
CA TRP A 213 2.94 10.07 -2.84
C TRP A 213 4.26 9.34 -2.48
N TRP A 214 4.29 8.59 -1.38
CA TRP A 214 5.44 7.73 -1.05
C TRP A 214 5.75 6.71 -2.14
N MET A 215 4.72 6.16 -2.77
CA MET A 215 4.88 5.22 -3.88
C MET A 215 5.32 5.91 -5.19
N MET A 216 5.20 7.24 -5.27
CA MET A 216 5.66 7.99 -6.44
C MET A 216 7.17 8.31 -6.41
N LYS A 217 7.86 8.02 -5.29
CA LYS A 217 9.30 8.30 -5.13
C LYS A 217 10.21 7.41 -5.99
N SER A 218 9.76 6.22 -6.38
CA SER A 218 10.50 5.35 -7.29
C SER A 218 9.64 4.97 -8.49
N GLU A 219 10.27 4.77 -9.64
CA GLU A 219 9.58 4.39 -10.87
C GLU A 219 8.92 3.01 -10.73
N ASP A 220 9.60 2.05 -10.08
CA ASP A 220 9.07 0.70 -9.88
C ASP A 220 7.81 0.70 -9.03
N THR A 221 7.79 1.43 -7.90
CA THR A 221 6.59 1.53 -7.05
C THR A 221 5.44 2.26 -7.76
N ALA A 222 5.74 3.34 -8.47
CA ALA A 222 4.73 4.13 -9.18
C ALA A 222 4.12 3.36 -10.35
N SER A 223 4.95 2.67 -11.14
CA SER A 223 4.52 1.79 -12.25
C SER A 223 3.65 0.64 -11.74
N PHE A 224 4.04 0.04 -10.60
CA PHE A 224 3.27 -1.04 -10.00
C PHE A 224 1.89 -0.57 -9.53
N LEU A 225 1.82 0.57 -8.82
CA LEU A 225 0.55 1.17 -8.40
C LEU A 225 -0.36 1.50 -9.60
N TYR A 226 0.21 2.09 -10.65
CA TYR A 226 -0.52 2.35 -11.90
C TYR A 226 -1.08 1.06 -12.52
N SER A 227 -0.25 0.01 -12.60
CA SER A 227 -0.67 -1.29 -13.13
C SER A 227 -1.83 -1.89 -12.33
N MET A 228 -1.76 -1.78 -11.00
CA MET A 228 -2.81 -2.24 -10.10
C MET A 228 -4.10 -1.44 -10.26
N ALA A 229 -4.03 -0.11 -10.27
CA ALA A 229 -5.20 0.75 -10.49
C ALA A 229 -5.88 0.46 -11.85
N LYS A 230 -5.10 0.20 -12.89
CA LYS A 230 -5.61 -0.12 -14.23
C LYS A 230 -6.24 -1.51 -14.32
N ARG A 231 -5.71 -2.49 -13.61
CA ARG A 231 -6.13 -3.92 -13.71
C ARG A 231 -7.08 -4.35 -12.60
N GLY A 232 -7.13 -3.65 -11.47
CA GLY A 232 -7.87 -3.99 -10.25
C GLY A 232 -9.32 -4.39 -10.52
N ARG A 233 -10.00 -3.68 -11.42
CA ARG A 233 -11.38 -3.99 -11.81
C ARG A 233 -11.60 -5.44 -12.25
N LYS A 234 -10.61 -6.08 -12.87
CA LYS A 234 -10.70 -7.48 -13.31
C LYS A 234 -10.70 -8.46 -12.13
N TYR A 235 -10.25 -8.00 -10.97
CA TYR A 235 -10.13 -8.78 -9.73
C TYR A 235 -11.09 -8.31 -8.64
N TYR A 236 -12.14 -7.55 -9.02
CA TYR A 236 -13.09 -6.92 -8.10
C TYR A 236 -12.43 -6.02 -7.04
N LEU A 237 -11.25 -5.47 -7.36
CA LEU A 237 -10.50 -4.57 -6.52
C LEU A 237 -10.75 -3.12 -6.92
N GLY A 238 -11.31 -2.32 -6.00
CA GLY A 238 -11.21 -0.86 -6.02
C GLY A 238 -9.88 -0.42 -5.43
N VAL A 239 -9.22 0.55 -6.04
CA VAL A 239 -7.98 1.15 -5.51
C VAL A 239 -8.26 2.62 -5.23
N SER A 240 -8.12 3.02 -3.97
CA SER A 240 -8.24 4.42 -3.52
C SER A 240 -6.85 4.93 -3.11
N THR A 241 -6.37 5.95 -3.79
CA THR A 241 -5.11 6.63 -3.47
C THR A 241 -5.41 7.96 -2.79
N ILE A 242 -4.80 8.19 -1.65
CA ILE A 242 -4.99 9.39 -0.84
C ILE A 242 -3.66 10.12 -0.77
N THR A 243 -3.67 11.41 -1.00
CA THR A 243 -2.48 12.25 -0.84
C THR A 243 -2.86 13.64 -0.36
N GLN A 244 -2.02 14.23 0.44
CA GLN A 244 -2.07 15.66 0.74
C GLN A 244 -1.06 16.46 -0.11
N ASP A 245 -0.12 15.78 -0.73
CA ASP A 245 0.85 16.38 -1.65
C ASP A 245 0.55 15.96 -3.09
N VAL A 246 -0.30 16.77 -3.74
CA VAL A 246 -0.69 16.52 -5.14
C VAL A 246 0.45 16.82 -6.10
N GLU A 247 1.30 17.79 -5.76
CA GLU A 247 2.44 18.15 -6.60
C GLU A 247 3.44 17.00 -6.70
N ASP A 248 3.85 16.42 -5.57
CA ASP A 248 4.75 15.27 -5.55
C ASP A 248 4.12 14.05 -6.23
N PHE A 249 2.82 13.85 -6.04
CA PHE A 249 2.11 12.78 -6.73
C PHE A 249 2.14 12.95 -8.26
N LEU A 250 1.97 14.17 -8.77
CA LEU A 250 1.92 14.48 -10.20
C LEU A 250 3.30 14.61 -10.85
N ARG A 251 4.38 14.75 -10.08
CA ARG A 251 5.77 14.74 -10.63
C ARG A 251 6.12 13.41 -11.27
N SER A 252 5.55 12.31 -10.75
CA SER A 252 5.72 11.00 -11.37
C SER A 252 4.99 10.91 -12.70
N PRO A 253 5.58 10.32 -13.76
CA PRO A 253 4.91 10.08 -15.04
C PRO A 253 3.66 9.20 -14.89
N TYR A 254 3.53 8.47 -13.79
CA TYR A 254 2.39 7.60 -13.47
C TYR A 254 1.27 8.31 -12.69
N GLY A 255 1.55 9.42 -12.02
CA GLY A 255 0.57 10.13 -11.18
C GLY A 255 -0.63 10.65 -11.98
N LYS A 256 -0.39 11.36 -13.08
CA LYS A 256 -1.46 11.83 -13.95
C LYS A 256 -2.29 10.69 -14.57
N PRO A 257 -1.71 9.60 -15.10
CA PRO A 257 -2.46 8.44 -15.55
C PRO A 257 -3.30 7.76 -14.45
N ILE A 258 -2.83 7.68 -13.23
CA ILE A 258 -3.63 7.14 -12.10
C ILE A 258 -4.84 8.03 -11.85
N LEU A 259 -4.63 9.34 -11.78
CA LEU A 259 -5.68 10.32 -11.56
C LEU A 259 -6.75 10.27 -12.69
N THR A 260 -6.34 10.23 -13.95
CA THR A 260 -7.28 10.18 -15.08
C THR A 260 -8.04 8.86 -15.20
N ASN A 261 -7.51 7.77 -14.65
CA ASN A 261 -8.21 6.49 -14.56
C ASN A 261 -9.15 6.39 -13.33
N SER A 262 -9.06 7.34 -12.40
CA SER A 262 -9.93 7.37 -11.22
C SER A 262 -11.29 7.94 -11.58
N SER A 263 -12.32 7.08 -11.60
CA SER A 263 -13.69 7.47 -11.93
C SER A 263 -14.37 8.30 -10.84
N ILE A 264 -13.89 8.19 -9.60
CA ILE A 264 -14.36 8.94 -8.44
C ILE A 264 -13.17 9.71 -7.89
N GLN A 265 -13.37 11.01 -7.65
CA GLN A 265 -12.32 11.86 -7.09
C GLN A 265 -12.96 12.79 -6.06
N LEU A 266 -12.25 13.03 -4.96
CA LEU A 266 -12.68 13.91 -3.88
C LEU A 266 -11.61 14.94 -3.59
N LEU A 267 -11.93 16.20 -3.85
CA LEU A 267 -11.08 17.34 -3.51
C LEU A 267 -11.67 18.04 -2.29
N LEU A 268 -10.99 17.94 -1.16
CA LEU A 268 -11.30 18.70 0.04
C LEU A 268 -10.54 20.02 0.04
N LYS A 269 -10.67 20.80 1.14
CA LYS A 269 -9.99 22.09 1.30
C LYS A 269 -8.53 22.08 0.83
N GLN A 270 -8.17 23.04 0.01
CA GLN A 270 -6.84 23.19 -0.58
C GLN A 270 -6.06 24.39 -0.01
N SER A 271 -4.77 24.45 -0.32
CA SER A 271 -3.94 25.61 0.01
C SER A 271 -3.85 26.57 -1.17
N PRO A 272 -3.65 27.88 -0.92
CA PRO A 272 -3.40 28.84 -1.99
C PRO A 272 -2.20 28.52 -2.88
N THR A 273 -1.22 27.77 -2.37
CA THR A 273 0.01 27.41 -3.10
C THR A 273 -0.19 26.33 -4.14
N THR A 274 -1.18 25.44 -3.96
CA THR A 274 -1.41 24.28 -4.83
C THR A 274 -2.68 24.40 -5.68
N ILE A 275 -3.53 25.40 -5.40
CA ILE A 275 -4.87 25.47 -6.02
C ILE A 275 -4.81 25.72 -7.53
N ASP A 276 -3.85 26.48 -8.02
CA ASP A 276 -3.72 26.77 -9.44
C ASP A 276 -3.33 25.50 -10.24
N LEU A 277 -2.42 24.70 -9.70
CA LEU A 277 -2.10 23.39 -10.25
C LEU A 277 -3.35 22.49 -10.33
N LEU A 278 -4.13 22.44 -9.25
CA LEU A 278 -5.36 21.65 -9.22
C LEU A 278 -6.41 22.16 -10.20
N LYS A 279 -6.55 23.47 -10.32
CA LYS A 279 -7.44 24.09 -11.31
C LYS A 279 -7.12 23.56 -12.72
N ASP A 280 -5.85 23.55 -13.11
CA ASP A 280 -5.43 23.10 -14.43
C ASP A 280 -5.61 21.58 -14.60
N VAL A 281 -5.30 20.79 -13.58
CA VAL A 281 -5.38 19.34 -13.65
C VAL A 281 -6.81 18.82 -13.67
N PHE A 282 -7.72 19.45 -12.88
CA PHE A 282 -9.12 19.05 -12.75
C PHE A 282 -10.08 19.90 -13.59
N ASN A 283 -9.57 20.87 -14.36
CA ASN A 283 -10.34 21.83 -15.16
C ASN A 283 -11.42 22.56 -14.33
N LEU A 284 -11.01 23.06 -13.14
CA LEU A 284 -11.91 23.77 -12.24
C LEU A 284 -12.25 25.16 -12.76
N THR A 285 -13.49 25.62 -12.51
CA THR A 285 -13.88 27.03 -12.70
C THR A 285 -13.26 27.93 -11.62
N GLU A 286 -13.30 29.23 -11.79
CA GLU A 286 -12.84 30.16 -10.76
C GLU A 286 -13.67 30.04 -9.46
N GLU A 287 -14.98 29.84 -9.59
CA GLU A 287 -15.89 29.65 -8.46
C GLU A 287 -15.54 28.38 -7.65
N GLU A 288 -15.23 27.30 -8.34
CA GLU A 288 -14.82 26.03 -7.71
C GLU A 288 -13.46 26.15 -7.03
N LYS A 289 -12.52 26.88 -7.63
CA LYS A 289 -11.25 27.24 -7.02
C LYS A 289 -11.46 27.98 -5.69
N PHE A 290 -12.29 29.01 -5.68
CA PHE A 290 -12.62 29.76 -4.46
C PHE A 290 -13.34 28.88 -3.44
N LEU A 291 -14.28 28.04 -3.87
CA LEU A 291 -14.95 27.09 -3.00
C LEU A 291 -13.94 26.20 -2.26
N LEU A 292 -12.97 25.62 -2.96
CA LEU A 292 -11.95 24.75 -2.34
C LEU A 292 -11.01 25.49 -1.38
N LEU A 293 -10.75 26.78 -1.61
CA LEU A 293 -9.94 27.62 -0.72
C LEU A 293 -10.68 27.94 0.58
N GLU A 294 -11.97 28.23 0.48
CA GLU A 294 -12.83 28.68 1.59
C GLU A 294 -13.54 27.54 2.32
N SER A 295 -13.55 26.32 1.74
CA SER A 295 -14.18 25.14 2.33
C SER A 295 -13.80 24.93 3.79
N GLY A 296 -14.80 24.53 4.59
CA GLY A 296 -14.60 24.01 5.93
C GLY A 296 -14.00 22.60 5.95
N VAL A 297 -13.81 22.06 7.16
CA VAL A 297 -13.37 20.66 7.32
C VAL A 297 -14.47 19.72 6.79
N GLY A 298 -14.10 18.77 5.94
CA GLY A 298 -15.03 17.83 5.32
C GLY A 298 -15.89 18.40 4.20
N GLU A 299 -15.65 19.62 3.76
CA GLU A 299 -16.29 20.23 2.59
C GLU A 299 -15.35 20.22 1.39
N GLY A 300 -15.94 20.10 0.19
CA GLY A 300 -15.15 20.07 -1.03
C GLY A 300 -15.95 19.72 -2.29
N LEU A 301 -15.26 19.26 -3.31
CA LEU A 301 -15.84 18.85 -4.58
C LEU A 301 -15.71 17.32 -4.76
N PHE A 302 -16.82 16.70 -5.11
CA PHE A 302 -16.90 15.29 -5.45
C PHE A 302 -17.12 15.14 -6.95
N PHE A 303 -16.25 14.35 -7.58
CA PHE A 303 -16.30 14.04 -9.00
C PHE A 303 -16.74 12.60 -9.22
N ALA A 304 -17.66 12.40 -10.15
CA ALA A 304 -18.10 11.12 -10.66
C ALA A 304 -18.03 11.15 -12.20
N GLY A 305 -16.94 10.69 -12.74
CA GLY A 305 -16.60 10.88 -14.15
C GLY A 305 -16.45 12.36 -14.50
N LEU A 306 -17.25 12.84 -15.45
CA LEU A 306 -17.23 14.25 -15.90
C LEU A 306 -18.13 15.19 -15.07
N LYS A 307 -18.93 14.62 -14.15
CA LYS A 307 -19.84 15.40 -13.31
C LYS A 307 -19.21 15.65 -11.97
N HIS A 308 -19.35 16.86 -11.45
CA HIS A 308 -18.89 17.19 -10.11
C HIS A 308 -19.90 18.06 -9.36
N VAL A 309 -19.84 18.00 -8.03
CA VAL A 309 -20.76 18.69 -7.15
C VAL A 309 -20.05 19.07 -5.84
N ALA A 310 -20.42 20.21 -5.27
CA ALA A 310 -20.00 20.57 -3.93
C ALA A 310 -20.66 19.65 -2.91
N ILE A 311 -19.87 19.14 -1.97
CA ILE A 311 -20.36 18.23 -0.92
C ILE A 311 -19.86 18.65 0.45
N LYS A 312 -20.59 18.16 1.45
CA LYS A 312 -20.17 18.12 2.86
C LYS A 312 -20.26 16.69 3.36
N ILE A 313 -19.19 16.20 3.95
CA ILE A 313 -19.12 14.86 4.54
C ILE A 313 -19.77 14.93 5.92
N VAL A 314 -20.81 14.11 6.12
CA VAL A 314 -21.56 14.05 7.37
C VAL A 314 -21.65 12.59 7.82
N ALA A 315 -21.15 12.30 9.01
CA ALA A 315 -21.38 11.05 9.71
C ALA A 315 -22.58 11.15 10.65
N SER A 316 -23.25 10.04 10.92
CA SER A 316 -24.19 9.94 12.04
C SER A 316 -23.43 10.03 13.37
N TYR A 317 -24.14 10.27 14.46
CA TYR A 317 -23.53 10.32 15.78
C TYR A 317 -22.74 9.03 16.11
N THR A 318 -23.31 7.87 15.80
CA THR A 318 -22.67 6.58 16.07
C THR A 318 -21.43 6.37 15.20
N GLU A 319 -21.49 6.72 13.90
CA GLU A 319 -20.33 6.65 13.01
C GLU A 319 -19.21 7.58 13.50
N ASP A 320 -19.57 8.80 13.91
CA ASP A 320 -18.62 9.80 14.40
C ASP A 320 -17.82 9.28 15.61
N GLN A 321 -18.49 8.62 16.57
CA GLN A 321 -17.83 8.02 17.74
C GLN A 321 -16.82 6.93 17.36
N ILE A 322 -17.00 6.24 16.22
CA ILE A 322 -16.11 5.17 15.75
C ILE A 322 -14.92 5.74 14.96
N ILE A 323 -15.19 6.76 14.12
CA ILE A 323 -14.18 7.27 13.16
C ILE A 323 -13.44 8.51 13.65
N THR A 324 -13.83 9.11 14.77
CA THR A 324 -13.20 10.33 15.28
C THR A 324 -11.69 10.20 15.41
N SER A 325 -10.98 11.27 15.10
CA SER A 325 -9.54 11.44 15.34
C SER A 325 -9.26 12.55 16.33
N ASP A 326 -10.31 13.13 16.95
CA ASP A 326 -10.16 14.18 17.96
C ASP A 326 -9.56 13.59 19.23
N PRO A 327 -8.39 14.08 19.69
CA PRO A 327 -7.73 13.51 20.88
C PRO A 327 -8.57 13.59 22.15
N SER A 328 -9.41 14.63 22.30
CA SER A 328 -10.25 14.82 23.48
C SER A 328 -11.41 13.81 23.49
N GLN A 329 -12.03 13.55 22.35
CA GLN A 329 -13.07 12.53 22.21
C GLN A 329 -12.50 11.13 22.40
N LEU A 330 -11.33 10.83 21.82
CA LEU A 330 -10.66 9.54 21.99
C LEU A 330 -10.32 9.25 23.47
N LEU A 331 -9.88 10.26 24.22
CA LEU A 331 -9.63 10.13 25.66
C LEU A 331 -10.93 9.85 26.44
N SER A 332 -12.03 10.54 26.11
CA SER A 332 -13.34 10.29 26.71
C SER A 332 -13.83 8.87 26.45
N ILE A 333 -13.80 8.44 25.19
CA ILE A 333 -14.22 7.08 24.80
C ILE A 333 -13.38 6.01 25.53
N LYS A 334 -12.06 6.21 25.61
CA LYS A 334 -11.16 5.28 26.30
C LYS A 334 -11.44 5.23 27.81
N SER A 335 -11.70 6.37 28.44
CA SER A 335 -12.02 6.42 29.87
C SER A 335 -13.34 5.75 30.21
N GLU A 336 -14.36 5.92 29.37
CA GLU A 336 -15.65 5.23 29.52
C GLU A 336 -15.53 3.72 29.30
N LYS A 337 -14.77 3.28 28.29
CA LYS A 337 -14.50 1.85 28.04
C LYS A 337 -13.83 1.18 29.24
N THR A 338 -12.78 1.81 29.78
CA THR A 338 -12.08 1.31 30.98
C THR A 338 -12.99 1.25 32.21
N ARG A 339 -13.90 2.23 32.37
CA ARG A 339 -14.87 2.23 33.47
C ARG A 339 -15.84 1.06 33.33
N LEU A 340 -16.40 0.82 32.14
CA LEU A 340 -17.32 -0.30 31.88
C LEU A 340 -16.65 -1.66 32.05
N GLU A 341 -15.38 -1.81 31.63
CA GLU A 341 -14.59 -3.03 31.83
C GLU A 341 -14.31 -3.32 33.32
N ASN A 342 -14.18 -2.28 34.16
CA ASN A 342 -13.98 -2.42 35.60
C ASN A 342 -15.30 -2.65 36.37
N GLU A 343 -16.45 -2.35 35.78
CA GLU A 343 -17.79 -2.56 36.35
C GLU A 343 -18.43 -3.91 35.95
N ALA A 344 -17.82 -4.64 34.98
CA ALA A 344 -18.26 -5.96 34.50
C ALA A 344 -17.48 -7.10 35.13
#